data_a702b232e1c9512c1cc51593ed714b30
#
_entry.id   a702b232e1c9512c1cc51593ed714b30
#
_cell.length_a   1.000
_cell.length_b   1.000
_cell.length_c   1.000
_cell.angle_alpha   90.00
_cell.angle_beta   90.00
_cell.angle_gamma   90.00
#
_symmetry.space_group_name_H-M   'P 1'
#
loop_
_entity.id
_entity.type
_entity.pdbx_description
1 polymer ?
#
loop_
_entity_poly.entity_id
_entity_poly.type
_entity_poly.pdbx_seq_one_letter_code
_entity_poly.pdbx_strand_id
1 'polypeptide(L)'
;MPHPLSLAHLSLIASPPEDLIRIAALAGFDLVDLRLSPATPTDRVYDDKERISLCRALLPLLQGNGLAVWDVEIIRLGDDTDPERHLPLMEAASLLGARRLKVVCDSDDPAQAATLLARLAELAAPFGLTLDLEYMIFSGVKSLGAALAVNRAAAQSNLKVLVDALHWMRAGDSMADIRAAPAGSLGYVQLCDGHLKAPWGHDALIREARTDRRAPGDGEFPLKDLLDVMPEGCVASVEVPLRPGGDPLMHARHLHEAARRITDLGENAS
;
A
#
# COMPACT_ATOMS: atom_id res chain seq x y z
N MET A 1 5.30 -2.51 -20.66
CA MET A 1 6.40 -3.08 -19.80
C MET A 1 5.74 -3.76 -18.61
N PRO A 2 6.27 -4.91 -18.12
CA PRO A 2 5.67 -5.60 -16.98
C PRO A 2 5.65 -4.68 -15.76
N HIS A 3 4.62 -4.83 -14.92
CA HIS A 3 4.52 -4.10 -13.67
C HIS A 3 5.59 -4.60 -12.69
N PRO A 4 6.43 -3.74 -12.08
CA PRO A 4 7.30 -4.16 -10.98
C PRO A 4 6.44 -4.67 -9.81
N LEU A 5 6.86 -5.77 -9.18
CA LEU A 5 6.14 -6.37 -8.06
C LEU A 5 6.79 -6.00 -6.72
N SER A 6 6.00 -5.46 -5.80
CA SER A 6 6.40 -5.25 -4.41
C SER A 6 5.71 -6.26 -3.49
N LEU A 7 6.40 -6.72 -2.44
CA LEU A 7 5.79 -7.51 -1.37
C LEU A 7 5.43 -6.60 -0.20
N ALA A 8 4.13 -6.40 0.03
CA ALA A 8 3.64 -5.62 1.16
C ALA A 8 3.91 -6.31 2.51
N HIS A 9 4.33 -5.55 3.51
CA HIS A 9 4.66 -6.11 4.83
C HIS A 9 3.47 -6.80 5.50
N LEU A 10 2.24 -6.34 5.25
CA LEU A 10 1.04 -7.01 5.76
C LEU A 10 0.96 -8.47 5.31
N SER A 11 1.51 -8.83 4.16
CA SER A 11 1.54 -10.21 3.67
C SER A 11 2.33 -11.14 4.60
N LEU A 12 3.33 -10.61 5.31
CA LEU A 12 4.18 -11.34 6.26
C LEU A 12 4.34 -10.54 7.56
N ILE A 13 3.25 -10.00 8.09
CA ILE A 13 3.27 -9.03 9.22
C ILE A 13 3.95 -9.56 10.50
N ALA A 14 3.97 -10.87 10.69
CA ALA A 14 4.66 -11.50 11.82
C ALA A 14 6.18 -11.62 11.61
N SER A 15 6.67 -11.43 10.38
CA SER A 15 8.10 -11.48 10.07
C SER A 15 8.75 -10.12 10.36
N PRO A 16 9.93 -10.08 10.97
CA PRO A 16 10.67 -8.81 11.09
C PRO A 16 11.11 -8.31 9.70
N PRO A 17 11.38 -7.01 9.54
CA PRO A 17 11.75 -6.41 8.24
C PRO A 17 12.93 -7.09 7.56
N GLU A 18 13.92 -7.59 8.31
CA GLU A 18 15.09 -8.30 7.80
C GLU A 18 14.70 -9.61 7.10
N ASP A 19 13.76 -10.34 7.68
CA ASP A 19 13.30 -11.60 7.13
C ASP A 19 12.35 -11.36 5.94
N LEU A 20 11.49 -10.34 6.01
CA LEU A 20 10.68 -9.92 4.86
C LEU A 20 11.57 -9.66 3.63
N ILE A 21 12.66 -8.90 3.78
CA ILE A 21 13.59 -8.58 2.68
C ILE A 21 14.20 -9.86 2.10
N ARG A 22 14.71 -10.78 2.94
CA ARG A 22 15.29 -12.05 2.48
C ARG A 22 14.26 -12.92 1.75
N ILE A 23 13.06 -13.02 2.31
CA ILE A 23 11.95 -13.81 1.74
C ILE A 23 11.51 -13.22 0.40
N ALA A 24 11.34 -11.90 0.31
CA ALA A 24 10.97 -11.22 -0.93
C ALA A 24 11.99 -11.48 -2.05
N ALA A 25 13.28 -11.37 -1.75
CA ALA A 25 14.35 -11.68 -2.71
C ALA A 25 14.30 -13.14 -3.17
N LEU A 26 14.17 -14.10 -2.22
CA LEU A 26 14.09 -15.53 -2.53
C LEU A 26 12.82 -15.91 -3.29
N ALA A 27 11.75 -15.12 -3.16
CA ALA A 27 10.51 -15.30 -3.88
C ALA A 27 10.49 -14.63 -5.27
N GLY A 28 11.44 -13.73 -5.57
CA GLY A 28 11.60 -13.08 -6.87
C GLY A 28 10.92 -11.71 -7.00
N PHE A 29 10.51 -11.08 -5.89
CA PHE A 29 9.98 -9.72 -5.91
C PHE A 29 11.05 -8.70 -6.29
N ASP A 30 10.63 -7.60 -6.91
CA ASP A 30 11.51 -6.51 -7.32
C ASP A 30 11.69 -5.48 -6.17
N LEU A 31 10.66 -5.36 -5.31
CA LEU A 31 10.51 -4.32 -4.29
C LEU A 31 9.90 -4.90 -3.01
N VAL A 32 9.98 -4.12 -1.93
CA VAL A 32 9.28 -4.40 -0.66
C VAL A 32 8.63 -3.14 -0.12
N ASP A 33 7.52 -3.31 0.60
CA ASP A 33 6.92 -2.25 1.41
C ASP A 33 7.17 -2.58 2.88
N LEU A 34 7.60 -1.58 3.66
CA LEU A 34 8.03 -1.81 5.03
C LEU A 34 7.12 -1.11 6.04
N ARG A 35 6.53 -1.88 6.95
CA ARG A 35 5.76 -1.32 8.06
C ARG A 35 6.69 -0.90 9.20
N LEU A 36 6.93 0.41 9.29
CA LEU A 36 7.77 1.04 10.32
C LEU A 36 6.98 1.89 11.31
N SER A 37 5.67 1.93 11.17
CA SER A 37 4.72 2.59 12.08
C SER A 37 3.52 1.67 12.33
N PRO A 38 2.99 1.62 13.55
CA PRO A 38 1.88 0.73 13.86
C PRO A 38 0.59 1.17 13.15
N ALA A 39 -0.13 0.21 12.53
CA ALA A 39 -1.48 0.39 12.00
C ALA A 39 -2.55 -0.02 13.04
N THR A 40 -2.18 -0.86 14.00
CA THR A 40 -3.04 -1.39 15.04
C THR A 40 -2.35 -1.32 16.41
N PRO A 41 -3.10 -1.37 17.52
CA PRO A 41 -2.50 -1.38 18.87
C PRO A 41 -1.60 -2.58 19.16
N THR A 42 -1.68 -3.64 18.38
CA THR A 42 -0.88 -4.87 18.52
C THR A 42 0.37 -4.89 17.67
N ASP A 43 0.51 -3.93 16.75
CA ASP A 43 1.69 -3.84 15.90
C ASP A 43 2.90 -3.37 16.70
N ARG A 44 4.09 -3.76 16.22
CA ARG A 44 5.34 -3.31 16.84
C ARG A 44 5.48 -1.79 16.73
N VAL A 45 5.80 -1.17 17.84
CA VAL A 45 6.13 0.24 17.93
C VAL A 45 7.65 0.38 17.99
N TYR A 46 8.23 1.21 17.16
CA TYR A 46 9.63 1.60 17.21
C TYR A 46 9.72 3.03 17.75
N ASP A 47 10.58 3.28 18.73
CA ASP A 47 10.99 4.65 19.00
C ASP A 47 11.85 5.18 17.85
N ASP A 48 12.12 6.50 17.83
CA ASP A 48 12.80 7.13 16.69
C ASP A 48 14.25 6.63 16.54
N LYS A 49 14.95 6.35 17.63
CA LYS A 49 16.32 5.83 17.61
C LYS A 49 16.36 4.39 17.11
N GLU A 50 15.45 3.56 17.60
CA GLU A 50 15.28 2.18 17.14
C GLU A 50 14.97 2.14 15.64
N ARG A 51 14.04 2.98 15.18
CA ARG A 51 13.64 3.07 13.77
C ARG A 51 14.82 3.44 12.87
N ILE A 52 15.59 4.47 13.21
CA ILE A 52 16.77 4.87 12.45
C ILE A 52 17.86 3.80 12.50
N SER A 53 18.09 3.18 13.65
CA SER A 53 19.06 2.08 13.80
C SER A 53 18.67 0.88 12.92
N LEU A 54 17.40 0.50 12.94
CA LEU A 54 16.85 -0.54 12.10
C LEU A 54 17.07 -0.20 10.61
N CYS A 55 16.67 1.00 10.16
CA CYS A 55 16.85 1.41 8.77
C CYS A 55 18.29 1.29 8.31
N ARG A 56 19.25 1.73 9.13
CA ARG A 56 20.69 1.58 8.81
C ARG A 56 21.12 0.12 8.69
N ALA A 57 20.57 -0.78 9.51
CA ALA A 57 20.87 -2.20 9.44
C ALA A 57 20.24 -2.87 8.20
N LEU A 58 19.10 -2.35 7.69
CA LEU A 58 18.43 -2.88 6.51
C LEU A 58 19.11 -2.49 5.19
N LEU A 59 19.82 -1.35 5.12
CA LEU A 59 20.44 -0.87 3.88
C LEU A 59 21.39 -1.89 3.20
N PRO A 60 22.38 -2.47 3.91
CA PRO A 60 23.26 -3.48 3.30
C PRO A 60 22.50 -4.75 2.92
N LEU A 61 21.41 -5.07 3.63
CA LEU A 61 20.58 -6.23 3.33
C LEU A 61 19.78 -6.02 2.04
N LEU A 62 19.16 -4.85 1.85
CA LEU A 62 18.48 -4.45 0.62
C LEU A 62 19.44 -4.50 -0.56
N GLN A 63 20.59 -3.86 -0.44
CA GLN A 63 21.61 -3.83 -1.48
C GLN A 63 22.13 -5.23 -1.82
N GLY A 64 22.43 -6.06 -0.82
CA GLY A 64 22.93 -7.42 -1.01
C GLY A 64 21.92 -8.38 -1.65
N ASN A 65 20.63 -8.07 -1.56
CA ASN A 65 19.54 -8.83 -2.16
C ASN A 65 19.00 -8.21 -3.46
N GLY A 66 19.54 -7.07 -3.91
CA GLY A 66 19.07 -6.39 -5.11
C GLY A 66 17.66 -5.81 -5.01
N LEU A 67 17.17 -5.55 -3.80
CA LEU A 67 15.84 -5.01 -3.54
C LEU A 67 15.89 -3.52 -3.19
N ALA A 68 14.81 -2.81 -3.49
CA ALA A 68 14.57 -1.46 -3.02
C ALA A 68 13.27 -1.40 -2.21
N VAL A 69 13.17 -0.40 -1.33
CA VAL A 69 11.91 -0.10 -0.61
C VAL A 69 11.03 0.75 -1.53
N TRP A 70 9.83 0.27 -1.82
CA TRP A 70 8.84 1.02 -2.59
C TRP A 70 8.13 2.03 -1.70
N ASP A 71 7.45 1.55 -0.67
CA ASP A 71 6.81 2.41 0.31
C ASP A 71 7.16 2.07 1.76
N VAL A 72 6.86 3.03 2.65
CA VAL A 72 6.88 2.83 4.09
C VAL A 72 5.45 2.99 4.61
N GLU A 73 5.00 2.04 5.40
CA GLU A 73 3.67 1.98 6.00
C GLU A 73 3.74 2.31 7.49
N ILE A 74 2.76 2.88 8.06
CA ILE A 74 1.55 3.53 7.60
C ILE A 74 1.33 4.78 8.46
N ILE A 75 0.86 5.85 7.87
CA ILE A 75 0.41 7.01 8.61
C ILE A 75 -1.12 6.97 8.68
N ARG A 76 -1.68 7.09 9.88
CA ARG A 76 -3.11 7.30 10.07
C ARG A 76 -3.37 8.70 10.60
N LEU A 77 -4.19 9.45 9.87
CA LEU A 77 -4.59 10.82 10.21
C LEU A 77 -6.04 10.80 10.72
N GLY A 78 -6.22 11.08 11.99
CA GLY A 78 -7.51 11.45 12.58
C GLY A 78 -7.60 12.96 12.75
N ASP A 79 -8.78 13.47 13.14
CA ASP A 79 -9.04 14.90 13.27
C ASP A 79 -8.08 15.62 14.23
N ASP A 80 -7.66 14.94 15.31
CA ASP A 80 -6.75 15.47 16.33
C ASP A 80 -5.26 15.13 16.04
N THR A 81 -4.95 14.59 14.85
CA THR A 81 -3.58 14.19 14.54
C THR A 81 -2.75 15.41 14.15
N ASP A 82 -1.67 15.66 14.88
CA ASP A 82 -0.63 16.58 14.44
C ASP A 82 0.24 15.90 13.36
N PRO A 83 0.24 16.36 12.09
CA PRO A 83 1.07 15.78 11.04
C PRO A 83 2.57 15.81 11.31
N GLU A 84 3.07 16.76 12.12
CA GLU A 84 4.49 16.91 12.43
C GLU A 84 5.05 15.73 13.24
N ARG A 85 4.22 15.02 13.99
CA ARG A 85 4.61 13.80 14.71
C ARG A 85 5.17 12.70 13.80
N HIS A 86 4.92 12.79 12.50
CA HIS A 86 5.36 11.80 11.51
C HIS A 86 6.70 12.14 10.84
N LEU A 87 7.33 13.28 11.18
CA LEU A 87 8.66 13.64 10.68
C LEU A 87 9.73 12.54 10.87
N PRO A 88 9.82 11.87 12.05
CA PRO A 88 10.79 10.79 12.22
C PRO A 88 10.55 9.58 11.30
N LEU A 89 9.30 9.31 10.92
CA LEU A 89 8.99 8.27 9.95
C LEU A 89 9.41 8.68 8.53
N MET A 90 9.21 9.96 8.17
CA MET A 90 9.66 10.51 6.89
C MET A 90 11.18 10.46 6.75
N GLU A 91 11.91 10.80 7.82
CA GLU A 91 13.37 10.67 7.87
C GLU A 91 13.81 9.22 7.65
N ALA A 92 13.17 8.26 8.34
CA ALA A 92 13.43 6.84 8.19
C ALA A 92 13.14 6.32 6.77
N ALA A 93 12.02 6.74 6.17
CA ALA A 93 11.66 6.38 4.80
C ALA A 93 12.69 6.92 3.80
N SER A 94 13.08 8.18 3.94
CA SER A 94 14.12 8.80 3.10
C SER A 94 15.47 8.11 3.25
N LEU A 95 15.86 7.74 4.46
CA LEU A 95 17.11 7.01 4.74
C LEU A 95 17.12 5.65 4.02
N LEU A 96 16.00 4.95 3.95
CA LEU A 96 15.85 3.69 3.23
C LEU A 96 15.80 3.85 1.71
N GLY A 97 15.74 5.07 1.20
CA GLY A 97 15.56 5.37 -0.21
C GLY A 97 14.14 5.11 -0.70
N ALA A 98 13.18 4.92 0.19
CA ALA A 98 11.77 4.84 -0.16
C ALA A 98 11.31 6.16 -0.79
N ARG A 99 10.39 6.07 -1.74
CA ARG A 99 9.81 7.24 -2.41
C ARG A 99 8.37 7.49 -2.05
N ARG A 100 7.77 6.57 -1.31
CA ARG A 100 6.34 6.54 -1.02
C ARG A 100 6.08 6.36 0.46
N LEU A 101 4.99 6.97 0.92
CA LEU A 101 4.42 6.76 2.25
C LEU A 101 2.93 6.45 2.10
N LYS A 102 2.49 5.31 2.61
CA LYS A 102 1.09 4.95 2.67
C LYS A 102 0.39 5.74 3.78
N VAL A 103 -0.73 6.37 3.44
CA VAL A 103 -1.52 7.20 4.35
C VAL A 103 -2.98 6.78 4.31
N VAL A 104 -3.59 6.67 5.48
CA VAL A 104 -5.04 6.53 5.67
C VAL A 104 -5.55 7.76 6.41
N CYS A 105 -6.67 8.30 5.97
CA CYS A 105 -7.33 9.42 6.65
C CYS A 105 -8.66 8.94 7.26
N ASP A 106 -8.78 9.09 8.56
CA ASP A 106 -9.96 8.68 9.34
C ASP A 106 -10.93 9.86 9.61
N SER A 107 -10.60 11.07 9.13
CA SER A 107 -11.54 12.21 9.19
C SER A 107 -12.68 12.01 8.23
N ASP A 108 -13.90 12.09 8.75
CA ASP A 108 -15.14 12.06 7.96
C ASP A 108 -15.48 13.44 7.34
N ASP A 109 -14.78 14.52 7.74
CA ASP A 109 -14.90 15.84 7.14
C ASP A 109 -13.90 15.97 5.97
N PRO A 110 -14.36 16.09 4.70
CA PRO A 110 -13.50 16.23 3.56
C PRO A 110 -12.58 17.46 3.57
N ALA A 111 -13.02 18.57 4.18
CA ALA A 111 -12.22 19.78 4.28
C ALA A 111 -11.08 19.61 5.29
N GLN A 112 -11.37 18.98 6.42
CA GLN A 112 -10.36 18.63 7.43
C GLN A 112 -9.38 17.60 6.86
N ALA A 113 -9.87 16.54 6.19
CA ALA A 113 -9.03 15.55 5.53
C ALA A 113 -8.07 16.21 4.52
N ALA A 114 -8.57 17.12 3.68
CA ALA A 114 -7.73 17.84 2.72
C ALA A 114 -6.67 18.71 3.41
N THR A 115 -7.01 19.38 4.51
CA THR A 115 -6.09 20.21 5.29
C THR A 115 -4.97 19.37 5.91
N LEU A 116 -5.31 18.24 6.55
CA LEU A 116 -4.35 17.33 7.17
C LEU A 116 -3.40 16.73 6.13
N LEU A 117 -3.94 16.26 5.00
CA LEU A 117 -3.15 15.67 3.92
C LEU A 117 -2.27 16.70 3.21
N ALA A 118 -2.75 17.95 3.03
CA ALA A 118 -1.94 19.02 2.49
C ALA A 118 -0.74 19.31 3.38
N ARG A 119 -0.97 19.46 4.69
CA ARG A 119 0.11 19.69 5.66
C ARG A 119 1.11 18.53 5.70
N LEU A 120 0.62 17.29 5.71
CA LEU A 120 1.50 16.11 5.68
C LEU A 120 2.34 16.06 4.39
N ALA A 121 1.76 16.40 3.24
CA ALA A 121 2.46 16.44 1.96
C ALA A 121 3.54 17.50 1.90
N GLU A 122 3.29 18.71 2.48
CA GLU A 122 4.29 19.75 2.65
C GLU A 122 5.49 19.27 3.48
N LEU A 123 5.22 18.55 4.58
CA LEU A 123 6.25 18.00 5.45
C LEU A 123 7.04 16.87 4.78
N ALA A 124 6.42 16.09 3.90
CA ALA A 124 7.04 14.99 3.17
C ALA A 124 7.92 15.46 1.99
N ALA A 125 7.62 16.62 1.41
CA ALA A 125 8.30 17.13 0.22
C ALA A 125 9.82 17.30 0.38
N PRO A 126 10.38 17.85 1.49
CA PRO A 126 11.82 17.95 1.69
C PRO A 126 12.55 16.61 1.73
N PHE A 127 11.85 15.52 2.05
CA PHE A 127 12.38 14.15 2.07
C PHE A 127 12.27 13.45 0.70
N GLY A 128 11.72 14.13 -0.32
CA GLY A 128 11.49 13.55 -1.65
C GLY A 128 10.38 12.50 -1.68
N LEU A 129 9.46 12.52 -0.70
CA LEU A 129 8.42 11.51 -0.53
C LEU A 129 7.11 11.95 -1.18
N THR A 130 6.45 11.00 -1.81
CA THR A 130 5.06 11.09 -2.27
C THR A 130 4.17 10.35 -1.27
N LEU A 131 3.04 10.95 -0.91
CA LEU A 131 2.01 10.31 -0.10
C LEU A 131 1.04 9.55 -1.01
N ASP A 132 0.68 8.34 -0.65
CA ASP A 132 -0.36 7.55 -1.30
C ASP A 132 -1.53 7.34 -0.34
N LEU A 133 -2.63 8.07 -0.61
CA LEU A 133 -3.85 7.98 0.18
C LEU A 133 -4.59 6.70 -0.17
N GLU A 134 -4.63 5.77 0.77
CA GLU A 134 -5.44 4.56 0.71
C GLU A 134 -6.83 4.85 1.27
N TYR A 135 -7.86 4.68 0.44
CA TYR A 135 -9.24 4.80 0.86
C TYR A 135 -9.83 3.42 1.20
N MET A 136 -10.69 3.40 2.21
CA MET A 136 -11.35 2.18 2.70
C MET A 136 -12.76 2.51 3.18
N ILE A 137 -13.74 1.63 2.96
CA ILE A 137 -15.12 1.85 3.41
C ILE A 137 -15.28 2.00 4.93
N PHE A 138 -14.27 1.62 5.69
CA PHE A 138 -14.22 1.73 7.15
C PHE A 138 -13.23 2.80 7.66
N SER A 139 -12.72 3.68 6.79
CA SER A 139 -11.99 4.90 7.13
C SER A 139 -12.86 6.14 6.90
N GLY A 140 -12.34 7.35 7.12
CA GLY A 140 -13.04 8.60 6.79
C GLY A 140 -13.20 8.81 5.28
N VAL A 141 -12.19 8.46 4.50
CA VAL A 141 -12.22 8.52 3.02
C VAL A 141 -12.61 7.15 2.47
N LYS A 142 -13.83 7.01 1.93
CA LYS A 142 -14.49 5.71 1.73
C LYS A 142 -14.55 5.20 0.29
N SER A 143 -14.21 6.03 -0.70
CA SER A 143 -14.29 5.68 -2.13
C SER A 143 -13.23 6.39 -2.96
N LEU A 144 -12.98 5.92 -4.17
CA LEU A 144 -12.09 6.57 -5.11
C LEU A 144 -12.51 8.03 -5.39
N GLY A 145 -13.82 8.25 -5.59
CA GLY A 145 -14.36 9.59 -5.82
C GLY A 145 -14.08 10.55 -4.66
N ALA A 146 -14.24 10.09 -3.40
CA ALA A 146 -13.92 10.86 -2.21
C ALA A 146 -12.40 11.13 -2.12
N ALA A 147 -11.57 10.13 -2.36
CA ALA A 147 -10.11 10.26 -2.33
C ALA A 147 -9.60 11.26 -3.39
N LEU A 148 -10.13 11.20 -4.61
CA LEU A 148 -9.80 12.17 -5.67
C LEU A 148 -10.28 13.58 -5.36
N ALA A 149 -11.43 13.73 -4.70
CA ALA A 149 -11.94 15.05 -4.28
C ALA A 149 -11.05 15.66 -3.19
N VAL A 150 -10.68 14.89 -2.17
CA VAL A 150 -9.78 15.30 -1.10
C VAL A 150 -8.39 15.62 -1.64
N ASN A 151 -7.83 14.78 -2.51
CA ASN A 151 -6.53 15.01 -3.19
C ASN A 151 -6.55 16.35 -3.95
N ARG A 152 -7.60 16.61 -4.73
CA ARG A 152 -7.74 17.88 -5.46
C ARG A 152 -7.84 19.08 -4.52
N ALA A 153 -8.58 18.96 -3.41
CA ALA A 153 -8.73 20.03 -2.43
C ALA A 153 -7.42 20.30 -1.67
N ALA A 154 -6.64 19.27 -1.37
CA ALA A 154 -5.31 19.40 -0.76
C ALA A 154 -4.30 20.10 -1.68
N ALA A 155 -4.49 20.06 -2.99
CA ALA A 155 -3.70 20.76 -4.03
C ALA A 155 -2.18 20.52 -3.94
N GLN A 156 -1.76 19.31 -3.59
CA GLN A 156 -0.36 18.92 -3.43
C GLN A 156 0.10 17.98 -4.56
N SER A 157 1.20 18.31 -5.23
CA SER A 157 1.72 17.52 -6.36
C SER A 157 2.27 16.14 -5.93
N ASN A 158 2.73 16.04 -4.69
CA ASN A 158 3.24 14.81 -4.07
C ASN A 158 2.18 14.06 -3.22
N LEU A 159 0.89 14.26 -3.50
CA LEU A 159 -0.20 13.47 -2.94
C LEU A 159 -0.89 12.71 -4.09
N LYS A 160 -1.00 11.39 -3.95
CA LYS A 160 -1.62 10.49 -4.92
C LYS A 160 -2.65 9.62 -4.22
N VAL A 161 -3.46 8.92 -5.00
CA VAL A 161 -4.41 7.93 -4.50
C VAL A 161 -3.88 6.53 -4.78
N LEU A 162 -3.78 5.72 -3.75
CA LEU A 162 -3.53 4.28 -3.83
C LEU A 162 -4.83 3.56 -4.12
N VAL A 163 -4.81 2.65 -5.09
CA VAL A 163 -5.93 1.77 -5.40
C VAL A 163 -5.63 0.37 -4.88
N ASP A 164 -6.17 0.01 -3.73
CA ASP A 164 -6.16 -1.36 -3.25
C ASP A 164 -7.35 -2.13 -3.85
N ALA A 165 -7.10 -3.29 -4.46
CA ALA A 165 -8.10 -4.07 -5.17
C ALA A 165 -9.30 -4.46 -4.28
N LEU A 166 -9.06 -4.81 -2.99
CA LEU A 166 -10.13 -5.13 -2.07
C LEU A 166 -10.96 -3.89 -1.74
N HIS A 167 -10.30 -2.79 -1.38
CA HIS A 167 -10.99 -1.58 -0.99
C HIS A 167 -11.77 -0.96 -2.15
N TRP A 168 -11.20 -0.99 -3.36
CA TRP A 168 -11.89 -0.61 -4.59
C TRP A 168 -13.16 -1.43 -4.81
N MET A 169 -13.08 -2.77 -4.72
CA MET A 169 -14.24 -3.65 -4.86
C MET A 169 -15.29 -3.43 -3.76
N ARG A 170 -14.86 -3.19 -2.52
CA ARG A 170 -15.78 -3.00 -1.39
C ARG A 170 -16.42 -1.61 -1.37
N ALA A 171 -15.76 -0.60 -1.94
CA ALA A 171 -16.34 0.73 -2.15
C ALA A 171 -17.40 0.74 -3.28
N GLY A 172 -17.40 -0.28 -4.16
CA GLY A 172 -18.29 -0.33 -5.32
C GLY A 172 -17.88 0.61 -6.44
N ASP A 173 -16.62 1.06 -6.45
CA ASP A 173 -16.06 1.89 -7.50
C ASP A 173 -15.93 1.09 -8.81
N SER A 174 -16.00 1.76 -9.95
CA SER A 174 -15.96 1.13 -11.27
C SER A 174 -14.63 1.38 -12.01
N MET A 175 -14.36 0.58 -13.03
CA MET A 175 -13.25 0.82 -13.98
C MET A 175 -13.37 2.19 -14.67
N ALA A 176 -14.61 2.67 -14.89
CA ALA A 176 -14.85 3.98 -15.48
C ALA A 176 -14.39 5.11 -14.56
N ASP A 177 -14.54 4.96 -13.25
CA ASP A 177 -14.08 5.95 -12.27
C ASP A 177 -12.54 6.05 -12.26
N ILE A 178 -11.84 4.91 -12.37
CA ILE A 178 -10.37 4.90 -12.48
C ILE A 178 -9.92 5.57 -13.78
N ARG A 179 -10.54 5.25 -14.93
CA ARG A 179 -10.22 5.89 -16.22
C ARG A 179 -10.50 7.39 -16.23
N ALA A 180 -11.50 7.84 -15.47
CA ALA A 180 -11.86 9.26 -15.34
C ALA A 180 -10.98 10.02 -14.34
N ALA A 181 -10.11 9.33 -13.61
CA ALA A 181 -9.21 9.97 -12.64
C ALA A 181 -8.26 10.94 -13.36
N PRO A 182 -8.02 12.13 -12.80
CA PRO A 182 -7.09 13.09 -13.40
C PRO A 182 -5.70 12.49 -13.62
N ALA A 183 -5.07 12.81 -14.74
CA ALA A 183 -3.74 12.32 -15.05
C ALA A 183 -2.76 12.61 -13.90
N GLY A 184 -2.02 11.59 -13.47
CA GLY A 184 -1.05 11.68 -12.40
C GLY A 184 -1.65 11.75 -10.98
N SER A 185 -2.97 11.59 -10.80
CA SER A 185 -3.60 11.54 -9.47
C SER A 185 -3.52 10.15 -8.81
N LEU A 186 -3.37 9.10 -9.61
CA LEU A 186 -3.20 7.74 -9.11
C LEU A 186 -1.71 7.46 -8.86
N GLY A 187 -1.42 6.76 -7.79
CA GLY A 187 -0.08 6.37 -7.38
C GLY A 187 0.31 4.98 -7.90
N TYR A 188 -0.08 3.95 -7.16
CA TYR A 188 0.19 2.55 -7.47
C TYR A 188 -1.02 1.69 -7.10
N VAL A 189 -0.96 0.39 -7.40
CA VAL A 189 -2.02 -0.55 -7.08
C VAL A 189 -1.55 -1.55 -6.03
N GLN A 190 -2.43 -1.90 -5.08
CA GLN A 190 -2.24 -3.07 -4.23
C GLN A 190 -3.11 -4.21 -4.76
N LEU A 191 -2.47 -5.37 -4.97
CA LEU A 191 -3.09 -6.57 -5.48
C LEU A 191 -3.39 -7.56 -4.38
N CYS A 192 -4.63 -7.93 -4.30
CA CYS A 192 -5.14 -9.12 -3.65
C CYS A 192 -6.40 -9.56 -4.40
N ASP A 193 -6.98 -10.67 -4.00
CA ASP A 193 -8.23 -11.16 -4.55
C ASP A 193 -9.23 -11.49 -3.43
N GLY A 194 -10.45 -11.77 -3.80
CA GLY A 194 -11.52 -12.09 -2.88
C GLY A 194 -12.78 -12.55 -3.61
N HIS A 195 -13.85 -12.78 -2.88
CA HIS A 195 -15.15 -13.03 -3.48
C HIS A 195 -15.81 -11.73 -3.94
N LEU A 196 -16.55 -11.76 -5.06
CA LEU A 196 -17.36 -10.61 -5.49
C LEU A 196 -18.39 -10.22 -4.43
N LYS A 197 -19.01 -11.20 -3.79
CA LYS A 197 -19.94 -10.93 -2.71
C LYS A 197 -19.18 -10.51 -1.45
N ALA A 198 -19.35 -9.26 -1.04
CA ALA A 198 -18.80 -8.74 0.19
C ALA A 198 -19.34 -9.50 1.43
N PRO A 199 -18.52 -9.72 2.46
CA PRO A 199 -19.03 -10.20 3.73
C PRO A 199 -19.96 -9.16 4.37
N TRP A 200 -20.88 -9.63 5.20
CA TRP A 200 -21.88 -8.75 5.78
C TRP A 200 -21.43 -8.20 7.14
N GLY A 201 -21.50 -6.89 7.28
CA GLY A 201 -21.21 -6.17 8.52
C GLY A 201 -19.78 -5.64 8.62
N HIS A 202 -19.62 -4.57 9.39
CA HIS A 202 -18.40 -3.80 9.54
C HIS A 202 -17.21 -4.66 9.99
N ASP A 203 -17.37 -5.47 11.04
CA ASP A 203 -16.30 -6.31 11.58
C ASP A 203 -15.86 -7.41 10.61
N ALA A 204 -16.79 -7.90 9.78
CA ALA A 204 -16.48 -8.89 8.77
C ALA A 204 -15.67 -8.30 7.61
N LEU A 205 -15.95 -7.05 7.22
CA LEU A 205 -15.16 -6.32 6.21
C LEU A 205 -13.74 -6.01 6.71
N ILE A 206 -13.60 -5.60 7.97
CA ILE A 206 -12.27 -5.39 8.59
C ILE A 206 -11.49 -6.70 8.65
N ARG A 207 -12.13 -7.81 9.02
CA ARG A 207 -11.50 -9.12 9.07
C ARG A 207 -11.05 -9.57 7.69
N GLU A 208 -11.90 -9.41 6.67
CA GLU A 208 -11.55 -9.72 5.28
C GLU A 208 -10.28 -8.97 4.87
N ALA A 209 -10.22 -7.66 5.13
CA ALA A 209 -9.08 -6.82 4.77
C ALA A 209 -7.78 -7.24 5.48
N ARG A 210 -7.88 -7.75 6.71
CA ARG A 210 -6.72 -8.04 7.56
C ARG A 210 -6.27 -9.50 7.54
N THR A 211 -7.15 -10.45 7.19
CA THR A 211 -6.85 -11.88 7.36
C THR A 211 -7.36 -12.78 6.24
N ASP A 212 -8.36 -12.36 5.47
CA ASP A 212 -9.09 -13.28 4.58
C ASP A 212 -8.94 -12.94 3.09
N ARG A 213 -7.95 -12.11 2.75
CA ARG A 213 -7.59 -11.85 1.35
C ARG A 213 -7.10 -13.14 0.68
N ARG A 214 -7.26 -13.23 -0.64
CA ARG A 214 -6.77 -14.30 -1.49
C ARG A 214 -5.60 -13.84 -2.35
N ALA A 215 -4.78 -14.78 -2.79
CA ALA A 215 -3.75 -14.48 -3.77
C ALA A 215 -4.38 -14.01 -5.10
N PRO A 216 -3.71 -13.13 -5.85
CA PRO A 216 -4.19 -12.67 -7.16
C PRO A 216 -4.54 -13.84 -8.08
N GLY A 217 -5.78 -13.88 -8.60
CA GLY A 217 -6.30 -14.95 -9.45
C GLY A 217 -6.90 -16.14 -8.70
N ASP A 218 -6.85 -16.17 -7.37
CA ASP A 218 -7.50 -17.21 -6.55
C ASP A 218 -8.92 -16.83 -6.09
N GLY A 219 -9.42 -15.67 -6.55
CA GLY A 219 -10.74 -15.13 -6.26
C GLY A 219 -11.51 -14.77 -7.53
N GLU A 220 -12.32 -13.73 -7.42
CA GLU A 220 -13.27 -13.34 -8.46
C GLU A 220 -13.10 -11.86 -8.90
N PHE A 221 -12.07 -11.14 -8.40
CA PHE A 221 -11.87 -9.75 -8.75
C PHE A 221 -11.33 -9.62 -10.19
N PRO A 222 -11.76 -8.61 -10.96
CA PRO A 222 -11.31 -8.40 -12.32
C PRO A 222 -9.93 -7.70 -12.34
N LEU A 223 -8.90 -8.36 -11.76
CA LEU A 223 -7.58 -7.76 -11.51
C LEU A 223 -6.84 -7.38 -12.78
N LYS A 224 -7.00 -8.17 -13.86
CA LYS A 224 -6.39 -7.83 -15.15
C LYS A 224 -6.98 -6.52 -15.67
N ASP A 225 -8.32 -6.43 -15.69
CA ASP A 225 -9.00 -5.22 -16.16
C ASP A 225 -8.66 -4.00 -15.30
N LEU A 226 -8.46 -4.22 -13.98
CA LEU A 226 -7.98 -3.18 -13.06
C LEU A 226 -6.59 -2.69 -13.46
N LEU A 227 -5.64 -3.59 -13.71
CA LEU A 227 -4.29 -3.22 -14.14
C LEU A 227 -4.29 -2.49 -15.49
N ASP A 228 -5.13 -2.92 -16.44
CA ASP A 228 -5.24 -2.30 -17.77
C ASP A 228 -5.73 -0.83 -17.72
N VAL A 229 -6.34 -0.40 -16.60
CA VAL A 229 -6.80 0.99 -16.42
C VAL A 229 -5.92 1.81 -15.47
N MET A 230 -4.99 1.17 -14.78
CA MET A 230 -4.00 1.86 -13.95
C MET A 230 -2.92 2.53 -14.81
N PRO A 231 -2.16 3.50 -14.28
CA PRO A 231 -1.04 4.09 -15.00
C PRO A 231 -0.05 3.03 -15.49
N GLU A 232 0.39 3.15 -16.75
CA GLU A 232 1.34 2.21 -17.35
C GLU A 232 2.63 2.11 -16.51
N GLY A 233 3.08 0.89 -16.25
CA GLY A 233 4.29 0.62 -15.48
C GLY A 233 4.20 0.99 -14.00
N CYS A 234 3.01 1.27 -13.45
CA CYS A 234 2.86 1.46 -12.01
C CYS A 234 3.25 0.18 -11.25
N VAL A 235 3.77 0.34 -10.04
CA VAL A 235 4.08 -0.80 -9.19
C VAL A 235 2.80 -1.51 -8.78
N ALA A 236 2.85 -2.84 -8.77
CA ALA A 236 1.81 -3.70 -8.22
C ALA A 236 2.34 -4.32 -6.91
N SER A 237 1.87 -3.79 -5.79
CA SER A 237 2.22 -4.30 -4.47
C SER A 237 1.26 -5.43 -4.07
N VAL A 238 1.80 -6.59 -3.70
CA VAL A 238 0.97 -7.75 -3.35
C VAL A 238 0.73 -7.77 -1.85
N GLU A 239 -0.54 -7.63 -1.46
CA GLU A 239 -0.94 -7.52 -0.06
C GLU A 239 -1.97 -8.59 0.32
N VAL A 240 -1.47 -9.76 0.74
CA VAL A 240 -2.27 -10.92 1.14
C VAL A 240 -1.71 -11.52 2.43
N PRO A 241 -2.36 -11.34 3.57
CA PRO A 241 -1.85 -11.82 4.86
C PRO A 241 -1.62 -13.33 4.89
N LEU A 242 -0.46 -13.73 5.40
CA LEU A 242 -0.15 -15.14 5.67
C LEU A 242 -1.10 -15.69 6.72
N ARG A 243 -1.73 -16.81 6.41
CA ARG A 243 -2.59 -17.52 7.38
C ARG A 243 -1.77 -18.12 8.52
N PRO A 244 -2.31 -18.17 9.75
CA PRO A 244 -1.62 -18.77 10.88
C PRO A 244 -1.08 -20.17 10.57
N GLY A 245 0.20 -20.41 10.91
CA GLY A 245 0.88 -21.70 10.66
C GLY A 245 1.38 -21.91 9.23
N GLY A 246 1.18 -20.95 8.33
CA GLY A 246 1.75 -21.02 6.98
C GLY A 246 3.27 -20.78 6.96
N ASP A 247 3.93 -21.29 5.93
CA ASP A 247 5.35 -21.03 5.67
C ASP A 247 5.51 -19.69 4.93
N PRO A 248 6.28 -18.73 5.47
CA PRO A 248 6.42 -17.38 4.88
C PRO A 248 7.03 -17.39 3.46
N LEU A 249 8.04 -18.24 3.21
CA LEU A 249 8.70 -18.28 1.90
C LEU A 249 7.80 -18.94 0.84
N MET A 250 7.12 -20.01 1.20
CA MET A 250 6.18 -20.67 0.29
C MET A 250 5.00 -19.74 -0.04
N HIS A 251 4.51 -18.99 0.96
CA HIS A 251 3.47 -17.99 0.75
C HIS A 251 3.94 -16.89 -0.21
N ALA A 252 5.10 -16.29 0.04
CA ALA A 252 5.65 -15.23 -0.81
C ALA A 252 5.87 -15.70 -2.25
N ARG A 253 6.39 -16.93 -2.46
CA ARG A 253 6.54 -17.52 -3.80
C ARG A 253 5.20 -17.69 -4.51
N HIS A 254 4.20 -18.22 -3.80
CA HIS A 254 2.86 -18.36 -4.35
C HIS A 254 2.28 -17.01 -4.76
N LEU A 255 2.44 -15.99 -3.91
CA LEU A 255 1.97 -14.62 -4.21
C LEU A 255 2.68 -14.02 -5.42
N HIS A 256 4.00 -14.18 -5.51
CA HIS A 256 4.78 -13.70 -6.66
C HIS A 256 4.32 -14.36 -7.96
N GLU A 257 4.24 -15.69 -8.00
CA GLU A 257 3.77 -16.43 -9.17
C GLU A 257 2.34 -16.06 -9.56
N ALA A 258 1.46 -15.89 -8.57
CA ALA A 258 0.07 -15.49 -8.77
C ALA A 258 -0.03 -14.09 -9.39
N ALA A 259 0.71 -13.12 -8.84
CA ALA A 259 0.75 -11.76 -9.36
C ALA A 259 1.36 -11.70 -10.78
N ARG A 260 2.45 -12.42 -11.04
CA ARG A 260 3.06 -12.48 -12.38
C ARG A 260 2.08 -13.02 -13.43
N ARG A 261 1.28 -14.04 -13.11
CA ARG A 261 0.23 -14.52 -14.05
C ARG A 261 -0.75 -13.41 -14.45
N ILE A 262 -1.09 -12.50 -13.54
CA ILE A 262 -2.01 -11.39 -13.83
C ILE A 262 -1.30 -10.27 -14.59
N THR A 263 -0.06 -9.92 -14.21
CA THR A 263 0.70 -8.81 -14.83
C THR A 263 1.21 -9.15 -16.24
N ASP A 264 1.57 -10.43 -16.50
CA ASP A 264 2.16 -10.86 -17.78
C ASP A 264 1.11 -11.18 -18.86
N LEU A 265 -0.16 -11.38 -18.49
CA LEU A 265 -1.27 -11.62 -19.44
C LEU A 265 -1.53 -10.41 -20.38
N GLY A 266 -0.99 -9.24 -20.08
CA GLY A 266 -1.08 -8.04 -20.92
C GLY A 266 -0.13 -8.04 -22.12
N GLU A 267 0.97 -8.80 -22.11
CA GLU A 267 1.99 -8.79 -23.18
C GLU A 267 1.63 -9.69 -24.36
N ASN A 268 0.72 -10.64 -24.21
CA ASN A 268 0.34 -11.61 -25.27
C ASN A 268 -0.88 -11.19 -26.11
N ALA A 269 -1.42 -9.98 -25.92
CA ALA A 269 -2.63 -9.50 -26.59
C ALA A 269 -2.38 -8.34 -27.59
N SER A 270 -1.15 -8.11 -28.00
CA SER A 270 -0.76 -7.07 -28.99
C SER A 270 -0.29 -7.69 -30.30
#